data_9e9d7e61c003ff0b21f4c7383917940c
#
_entry.id   9e9d7e61c003ff0b21f4c7383917940c
#
_cell.length_a   1.000
_cell.length_b   1.000
_cell.length_c   1.000
_cell.angle_alpha   90.00
_cell.angle_beta   90.00
_cell.angle_gamma   90.00
#
_symmetry.space_group_name_H-M   'P 1'
#
loop_
_entity.id
_entity.type
_entity.pdbx_description
1 polymer ?
#
loop_
_entity_poly.entity_id
_entity_poly.type
_entity_poly.pdbx_seq_one_letter_code
_entity_poly.pdbx_strand_id
1 'polypeptide(L)'
;TEFDWMGVSFELDGDKVQFFNTMRRNQCICADATNFDYKFLFKERNYPKQIDYLQLDIEPAEQTLNALKALPLDEYRYSVITYETDVYCDGPDIQDEQARILKSHGYQLVAKNVMNEGNPYEDWWIDPAVVPEERWKPYKTMLGMDCKEVICK
;
A
#
# COMPACT_ATOMS: atom_id res chain seq x y z
N THR A 1 -19.04 -2.04 -11.06
CA THR A 1 -18.56 -1.31 -9.87
C THR A 1 -18.94 0.16 -9.99
N GLU A 2 -19.33 0.75 -8.89
CA GLU A 2 -19.72 2.16 -8.77
C GLU A 2 -18.58 3.13 -9.16
N PHE A 3 -17.34 2.63 -9.12
CA PHE A 3 -16.14 3.38 -9.46
C PHE A 3 -15.37 2.66 -10.57
N ASP A 4 -14.96 3.41 -11.60
CA ASP A 4 -14.15 2.91 -12.72
C ASP A 4 -12.67 2.81 -12.37
N TRP A 5 -12.37 2.18 -11.25
CA TRP A 5 -10.98 1.95 -10.82
C TRP A 5 -10.28 0.98 -11.75
N MET A 6 -9.10 1.37 -12.20
CA MET A 6 -8.17 0.52 -12.95
C MET A 6 -6.95 0.27 -12.09
N GLY A 7 -6.47 -0.97 -12.09
CA GLY A 7 -5.31 -1.34 -11.31
C GLY A 7 -4.73 -2.69 -11.69
N VAL A 8 -3.68 -3.08 -11.01
CA VAL A 8 -3.04 -4.39 -11.11
C VAL A 8 -2.73 -4.89 -9.73
N SER A 9 -2.88 -6.18 -9.52
CA SER A 9 -2.48 -6.88 -8.30
C SER A 9 -1.41 -7.91 -8.62
N PHE A 10 -0.66 -8.33 -7.61
CA PHE A 10 0.37 -9.36 -7.70
C PHE A 10 0.08 -10.45 -6.68
N GLU A 11 0.26 -11.69 -7.06
CA GLU A 11 0.09 -12.87 -6.23
C GLU A 11 0.98 -14.00 -6.76
N LEU A 12 1.62 -14.75 -5.87
CA LEU A 12 2.48 -15.88 -6.24
C LEU A 12 1.69 -17.17 -6.52
N ASP A 13 0.56 -17.34 -5.82
CA ASP A 13 -0.28 -18.52 -5.95
C ASP A 13 -1.11 -18.43 -7.25
N GLY A 14 -0.77 -19.32 -8.22
CA GLY A 14 -1.44 -19.35 -9.52
C GLY A 14 -2.94 -19.65 -9.44
N ASP A 15 -3.39 -20.44 -8.46
CA ASP A 15 -4.81 -20.76 -8.29
C ASP A 15 -5.57 -19.55 -7.78
N LYS A 16 -4.98 -18.79 -6.84
CA LYS A 16 -5.53 -17.50 -6.38
C LYS A 16 -5.58 -16.48 -7.50
N VAL A 17 -4.52 -16.38 -8.32
CA VAL A 17 -4.48 -15.50 -9.50
C VAL A 17 -5.59 -15.86 -10.47
N GLN A 18 -5.76 -17.14 -10.80
CA GLN A 18 -6.82 -17.59 -11.69
C GLN A 18 -8.20 -17.23 -11.12
N PHE A 19 -8.44 -17.52 -9.86
CA PHE A 19 -9.70 -17.18 -9.19
C PHE A 19 -9.96 -15.67 -9.23
N PHE A 20 -8.98 -14.85 -8.85
CA PHE A 20 -9.10 -13.39 -8.87
C PHE A 20 -9.48 -12.88 -10.27
N ASN A 21 -8.79 -13.36 -11.31
CA ASN A 21 -9.00 -12.93 -12.69
C ASN A 21 -10.37 -13.35 -13.26
N THR A 22 -11.03 -14.36 -12.67
CA THR A 22 -12.41 -14.72 -13.02
C THR A 22 -13.44 -13.81 -12.34
N MET A 23 -13.12 -13.25 -11.17
CA MET A 23 -14.05 -12.48 -10.34
C MET A 23 -13.89 -10.97 -10.46
N ARG A 24 -12.76 -10.51 -10.95
CA ARG A 24 -12.39 -9.08 -10.96
C ARG A 24 -12.11 -8.59 -12.38
N ARG A 25 -12.44 -7.33 -12.64
CA ARG A 25 -12.14 -6.65 -13.92
C ARG A 25 -10.64 -6.34 -14.03
N ASN A 26 -10.01 -5.98 -12.93
CA ASN A 26 -8.58 -5.68 -12.90
C ASN A 26 -7.76 -6.97 -12.87
N GLN A 27 -6.60 -6.93 -13.52
CA GLN A 27 -5.73 -8.09 -13.65
C GLN A 27 -4.94 -8.34 -12.36
N CYS A 28 -4.85 -9.61 -11.95
CA CYS A 28 -3.82 -10.10 -11.06
C CYS A 28 -2.73 -10.79 -11.89
N ILE A 29 -1.47 -10.42 -11.65
CA ILE A 29 -0.29 -11.00 -12.29
C ILE A 29 0.29 -12.06 -11.35
N CYS A 30 0.51 -13.27 -11.88
CA CYS A 30 1.22 -14.32 -11.15
C CYS A 30 2.72 -14.01 -11.18
N ALA A 31 3.21 -13.31 -10.18
CA ALA A 31 4.61 -12.92 -10.08
C ALA A 31 5.00 -12.53 -8.64
N ASP A 32 6.29 -12.63 -8.36
CA ASP A 32 6.89 -12.17 -7.12
C ASP A 32 6.96 -10.65 -7.09
N ALA A 33 6.14 -10.04 -6.23
CA ALA A 33 6.10 -8.58 -6.05
C ALA A 33 7.39 -8.00 -5.46
N THR A 34 8.23 -8.82 -4.83
CA THR A 34 9.51 -8.36 -4.25
C THR A 34 10.63 -8.24 -5.28
N ASN A 35 10.45 -8.85 -6.45
CA ASN A 35 11.45 -8.90 -7.51
C ASN A 35 10.81 -8.75 -8.90
N PHE A 36 10.00 -7.71 -9.07
CA PHE A 36 9.29 -7.45 -10.31
C PHE A 36 9.79 -6.18 -11.00
N ASP A 37 9.83 -6.17 -12.34
CA ASP A 37 10.16 -4.96 -13.11
C ASP A 37 8.94 -4.03 -13.24
N TYR A 38 8.66 -3.29 -12.16
CA TYR A 38 7.58 -2.31 -12.13
C TYR A 38 7.75 -1.18 -13.14
N LYS A 39 9.00 -0.75 -13.42
CA LYS A 39 9.27 0.32 -14.39
C LYS A 39 8.85 -0.09 -15.79
N PHE A 40 9.19 -1.32 -16.18
CA PHE A 40 8.77 -1.87 -17.46
C PHE A 40 7.25 -1.95 -17.55
N LEU A 41 6.59 -2.54 -16.55
CA LEU A 41 5.13 -2.67 -16.52
C LEU A 41 4.42 -1.32 -16.63
N PHE A 42 4.83 -0.35 -15.82
CA PHE A 42 4.19 0.95 -15.76
C PHE A 42 4.36 1.72 -17.08
N LYS A 43 5.54 1.61 -17.70
CA LYS A 43 5.81 2.20 -19.01
C LYS A 43 4.98 1.56 -20.10
N GLU A 44 4.98 0.22 -20.18
CA GLU A 44 4.23 -0.53 -21.21
C GLU A 44 2.73 -0.29 -21.15
N ARG A 45 2.20 -0.12 -19.94
CA ARG A 45 0.77 0.14 -19.73
C ARG A 45 0.41 1.61 -19.65
N ASN A 46 1.36 2.51 -19.89
CA ASN A 46 1.16 3.97 -19.81
C ASN A 46 0.56 4.42 -18.46
N TYR A 47 1.02 3.85 -17.35
CA TYR A 47 0.59 4.31 -16.03
C TYR A 47 0.97 5.76 -15.82
N PRO A 48 0.10 6.57 -15.20
CA PRO A 48 0.43 7.95 -14.84
C PRO A 48 1.58 7.97 -13.83
N LYS A 49 2.39 9.02 -13.84
CA LYS A 49 3.46 9.20 -12.84
C LYS A 49 2.91 9.39 -11.43
N GLN A 50 1.69 9.88 -11.30
CA GLN A 50 0.93 9.94 -10.06
C GLN A 50 -0.17 8.88 -10.11
N ILE A 51 -0.04 7.86 -9.26
CA ILE A 51 -0.98 6.75 -9.11
C ILE A 51 -1.83 7.05 -7.86
N ASP A 52 -3.11 6.76 -7.90
CA ASP A 52 -4.02 7.15 -6.82
C ASP A 52 -3.79 6.35 -5.54
N TYR A 53 -3.57 5.04 -5.66
CA TYR A 53 -3.54 4.15 -4.51
C TYR A 53 -2.54 3.01 -4.65
N LEU A 54 -1.83 2.72 -3.57
CA LEU A 54 -0.97 1.55 -3.40
C LEU A 54 -1.35 0.83 -2.11
N GLN A 55 -1.60 -0.47 -2.19
CA GLN A 55 -1.65 -1.36 -1.03
C GLN A 55 -0.44 -2.28 -1.04
N LEU A 56 0.22 -2.39 0.10
CA LEU A 56 1.31 -3.33 0.37
C LEU A 56 0.90 -4.21 1.55
N ASP A 57 0.74 -5.50 1.28
CA ASP A 57 0.18 -6.48 2.20
C ASP A 57 0.67 -7.86 1.74
N ILE A 58 1.83 -8.29 2.25
CA ILE A 58 2.48 -9.56 1.90
C ILE A 58 3.08 -10.16 3.17
N GLU A 59 2.74 -11.39 3.47
CA GLU A 59 3.31 -12.13 4.60
C GLU A 59 4.60 -12.87 4.20
N PRO A 60 5.61 -12.89 5.07
CA PRO A 60 5.77 -12.10 6.32
C PRO A 60 6.12 -10.63 6.03
N ALA A 61 6.09 -9.75 7.05
CA ALA A 61 6.33 -8.31 6.94
C ALA A 61 7.64 -7.93 6.21
N GLU A 62 8.67 -8.77 6.28
CA GLU A 62 9.91 -8.58 5.51
C GLU A 62 9.64 -8.57 4.00
N GLN A 63 8.70 -9.37 3.51
CA GLN A 63 8.36 -9.41 2.08
C GLN A 63 7.58 -8.15 1.68
N THR A 64 6.72 -7.63 2.55
CA THR A 64 6.09 -6.31 2.34
C THR A 64 7.14 -5.21 2.20
N LEU A 65 8.17 -5.22 3.05
CA LEU A 65 9.29 -4.28 2.97
C LEU A 65 10.12 -4.45 1.69
N ASN A 66 10.37 -5.69 1.27
CA ASN A 66 11.09 -5.97 0.04
C ASN A 66 10.30 -5.51 -1.20
N ALA A 67 8.98 -5.69 -1.21
CA ALA A 67 8.12 -5.17 -2.28
C ALA A 67 8.16 -3.63 -2.31
N LEU A 68 8.10 -2.95 -1.15
CA LEU A 68 8.26 -1.49 -1.09
C LEU A 68 9.60 -1.04 -1.71
N LYS A 69 10.71 -1.74 -1.40
CA LYS A 69 12.05 -1.42 -1.92
C LYS A 69 12.17 -1.67 -3.43
N ALA A 70 11.38 -2.59 -4.00
CA ALA A 70 11.36 -2.86 -5.42
C ALA A 70 10.59 -1.81 -6.23
N LEU A 71 9.72 -1.03 -5.60
CA LEU A 71 8.92 0.00 -6.27
C LEU A 71 9.78 1.18 -6.73
N PRO A 72 9.53 1.74 -7.92
CA PRO A 72 10.27 2.89 -8.46
C PRO A 72 9.77 4.23 -7.88
N LEU A 73 9.90 4.44 -6.56
CA LEU A 73 9.38 5.59 -5.83
C LEU A 73 9.96 6.95 -6.28
N ASP A 74 11.13 6.94 -6.93
CA ASP A 74 11.73 8.16 -7.52
C ASP A 74 11.06 8.60 -8.82
N GLU A 75 10.39 7.67 -9.53
CA GLU A 75 9.79 7.95 -10.83
C GLU A 75 8.26 7.96 -10.81
N TYR A 76 7.68 7.19 -9.91
CA TYR A 76 6.23 7.04 -9.75
C TYR A 76 5.83 7.35 -8.32
N ARG A 77 4.79 8.15 -8.17
CA ARG A 77 4.26 8.57 -6.87
C ARG A 77 2.90 7.95 -6.64
N TYR A 78 2.53 7.79 -5.38
CA TYR A 78 1.24 7.25 -4.97
C TYR A 78 0.54 8.27 -4.07
N SER A 79 -0.71 8.62 -4.39
CA SER A 79 -1.44 9.62 -3.59
C SER A 79 -1.73 9.12 -2.18
N VAL A 80 -2.11 7.85 -2.07
CA VAL A 80 -2.38 7.17 -0.79
C VAL A 80 -1.65 5.82 -0.78
N ILE A 81 -1.03 5.48 0.33
CA ILE A 81 -0.41 4.17 0.56
C ILE A 81 -0.97 3.60 1.87
N THR A 82 -1.50 2.36 1.81
CA THR A 82 -1.74 1.54 2.99
C THR A 82 -0.67 0.45 3.04
N TYR A 83 -0.04 0.32 4.20
CA TYR A 83 1.09 -0.56 4.40
C TYR A 83 0.84 -1.46 5.60
N GLU A 84 0.69 -2.76 5.37
CA GLU A 84 0.62 -3.75 6.44
C GLU A 84 1.96 -3.88 7.13
N THR A 85 1.95 -3.74 8.45
CA THR A 85 3.19 -3.66 9.24
C THR A 85 3.50 -4.93 10.00
N ASP A 86 2.49 -5.73 10.33
CA ASP A 86 2.59 -6.94 11.18
C ASP A 86 3.43 -6.75 12.45
N VAL A 87 3.45 -5.52 12.95
CA VAL A 87 4.29 -5.13 14.10
C VAL A 87 4.03 -5.97 15.34
N TYR A 88 2.85 -6.54 15.44
CA TYR A 88 2.44 -7.44 16.52
C TYR A 88 3.10 -8.84 16.43
N CYS A 89 3.58 -9.24 15.26
CA CYS A 89 4.30 -10.49 15.02
C CYS A 89 5.81 -10.28 14.93
N ASP A 90 6.24 -9.32 14.09
CA ASP A 90 7.63 -9.17 13.64
C ASP A 90 8.37 -8.03 14.36
N GLY A 91 7.67 -7.28 15.22
CA GLY A 91 8.24 -6.19 15.98
C GLY A 91 8.40 -4.88 15.19
N PRO A 92 8.95 -3.83 15.80
CA PRO A 92 8.94 -2.48 15.25
C PRO A 92 10.01 -2.21 14.18
N ASP A 93 11.06 -3.03 14.07
CA ASP A 93 12.23 -2.71 13.23
C ASP A 93 11.86 -2.58 11.74
N ILE A 94 10.99 -3.47 11.24
CA ILE A 94 10.51 -3.43 9.85
C ILE A 94 9.61 -2.21 9.63
N GLN A 95 8.73 -1.89 10.59
CA GLN A 95 7.90 -0.70 10.54
C GLN A 95 8.74 0.59 10.53
N ASP A 96 9.80 0.66 11.32
CA ASP A 96 10.67 1.83 11.37
C ASP A 96 11.47 2.00 10.06
N GLU A 97 11.94 0.92 9.46
CA GLU A 97 12.62 0.95 8.16
C GLU A 97 11.67 1.38 7.02
N GLN A 98 10.46 0.83 6.98
CA GLN A 98 9.42 1.26 6.06
C GLN A 98 9.13 2.76 6.20
N ALA A 99 8.97 3.23 7.44
CA ALA A 99 8.72 4.64 7.71
C ALA A 99 9.89 5.53 7.29
N ARG A 100 11.13 5.08 7.44
CA ARG A 100 12.34 5.77 6.98
C ARG A 100 12.34 5.93 5.46
N ILE A 101 12.03 4.85 4.73
CA ILE A 101 11.96 4.86 3.26
C ILE A 101 10.89 5.84 2.79
N LEU A 102 9.65 5.71 3.25
CA LEU A 102 8.56 6.57 2.79
C LEU A 102 8.80 8.05 3.12
N LYS A 103 9.30 8.36 4.32
CA LYS A 103 9.67 9.74 4.69
C LYS A 103 10.78 10.31 3.80
N SER A 104 11.79 9.50 3.44
CA SER A 104 12.88 9.96 2.57
C SER A 104 12.40 10.31 1.16
N HIS A 105 11.28 9.72 0.71
CA HIS A 105 10.59 10.06 -0.54
C HIS A 105 9.51 11.14 -0.36
N GLY A 106 9.42 11.77 0.82
CA GLY A 106 8.52 12.91 1.06
C GLY A 106 7.07 12.53 1.39
N TYR A 107 6.77 11.27 1.66
CA TYR A 107 5.44 10.86 2.13
C TYR A 107 5.20 11.27 3.58
N GLN A 108 3.94 11.56 3.89
CA GLN A 108 3.49 11.93 5.22
C GLN A 108 2.70 10.79 5.85
N LEU A 109 3.12 10.36 7.05
CA LEU A 109 2.35 9.42 7.86
C LEU A 109 1.07 10.10 8.38
N VAL A 110 -0.05 9.49 8.12
CA VAL A 110 -1.39 9.99 8.51
C VAL A 110 -1.90 9.23 9.74
N ALA A 111 -1.93 7.92 9.67
CA ALA A 111 -2.35 7.07 10.78
C ALA A 111 -1.31 5.96 10.98
N LYS A 112 -0.89 5.77 12.24
CA LYS A 112 0.04 4.71 12.62
C LYS A 112 -0.71 3.66 13.42
N ASN A 113 -0.37 2.39 13.18
CA ASN A 113 -0.97 1.28 13.92
C ASN A 113 -2.50 1.28 13.85
N VAL A 114 -3.05 1.46 12.65
CA VAL A 114 -4.49 1.24 12.43
C VAL A 114 -4.81 -0.19 12.83
N MET A 115 -5.80 -0.35 13.72
CA MET A 115 -6.10 -1.64 14.32
C MET A 115 -7.04 -2.47 13.43
N ASN A 116 -6.80 -3.77 13.41
CA ASN A 116 -7.73 -4.75 12.87
C ASN A 116 -7.86 -5.91 13.86
N GLU A 117 -9.09 -6.19 14.30
CA GLU A 117 -9.38 -7.25 15.28
C GLU A 117 -8.50 -7.22 16.54
N GLY A 118 -8.17 -6.01 17.00
CA GLY A 118 -7.38 -5.78 18.21
C GLY A 118 -5.86 -5.79 18.01
N ASN A 119 -5.37 -6.00 16.78
CA ASN A 119 -3.94 -5.97 16.47
C ASN A 119 -3.56 -4.69 15.71
N PRO A 120 -2.37 -4.11 15.96
CA PRO A 120 -1.83 -3.03 15.13
C PRO A 120 -1.46 -3.59 13.77
N TYR A 121 -2.29 -3.28 12.77
CA TYR A 121 -2.29 -3.96 11.48
C TYR A 121 -1.53 -3.18 10.42
N GLU A 122 -1.88 -1.89 10.18
CA GLU A 122 -1.29 -1.13 9.08
C GLU A 122 -1.00 0.33 9.42
N ASP A 123 -0.13 0.94 8.61
CA ASP A 123 0.18 2.36 8.59
C ASP A 123 -0.38 3.00 7.31
N TRP A 124 -0.97 4.20 7.43
CA TRP A 124 -1.51 4.95 6.29
C TRP A 124 -0.66 6.18 5.98
N TRP A 125 -0.31 6.29 4.72
CA TRP A 125 0.55 7.34 4.20
C TRP A 125 -0.09 8.09 3.05
N ILE A 126 0.28 9.36 2.88
CA ILE A 126 -0.16 10.18 1.75
C ILE A 126 1.02 10.92 1.10
N ASP A 127 0.84 11.29 -0.16
CA ASP A 127 1.70 12.28 -0.81
C ASP A 127 1.13 13.69 -0.53
N PRO A 128 1.76 14.50 0.33
CA PRO A 128 1.25 15.82 0.69
C PRO A 128 1.32 16.84 -0.45
N ALA A 129 2.02 16.51 -1.56
CA ALA A 129 2.06 17.35 -2.74
C ALA A 129 0.74 17.32 -3.54
N VAL A 130 -0.03 16.23 -3.39
CA VAL A 130 -1.28 16.04 -4.17
C VAL A 130 -2.52 15.83 -3.32
N VAL A 131 -2.36 15.35 -2.07
CA VAL A 131 -3.49 15.18 -1.14
C VAL A 131 -3.57 16.37 -0.20
N PRO A 132 -4.60 17.25 -0.32
CA PRO A 132 -4.74 18.44 0.49
C PRO A 132 -4.87 18.13 1.99
N GLU A 133 -4.30 18.99 2.84
CA GLU A 133 -4.22 18.75 4.30
C GLU A 133 -5.59 18.53 4.94
N GLU A 134 -6.62 19.23 4.49
CA GLU A 134 -8.00 19.09 5.00
C GLU A 134 -8.57 17.68 4.79
N ARG A 135 -8.06 16.91 3.82
CA ARG A 135 -8.52 15.56 3.54
C ARG A 135 -7.97 14.52 4.50
N TRP A 136 -6.75 14.69 5.01
CA TRP A 136 -6.09 13.68 5.83
C TRP A 136 -5.86 14.10 7.29
N LYS A 137 -5.88 15.40 7.60
CA LYS A 137 -5.69 15.93 8.96
C LYS A 137 -6.64 15.31 10.01
N PRO A 138 -7.93 15.06 9.72
CA PRO A 138 -8.83 14.42 10.68
C PRO A 138 -8.38 13.03 11.13
N TYR A 139 -7.62 12.31 10.32
CA TYR A 139 -7.17 10.95 10.62
C TYR A 139 -5.93 10.91 11.50
N LYS A 140 -5.16 11.99 11.62
CA LYS A 140 -3.96 12.07 12.49
C LYS A 140 -4.24 11.80 13.97
N THR A 141 -5.45 12.04 14.43
CA THR A 141 -5.87 11.81 15.82
C THR A 141 -6.44 10.44 16.08
N MET A 142 -6.46 9.59 15.06
CA MET A 142 -7.08 8.26 15.10
C MET A 142 -6.05 7.14 15.31
N LEU A 143 -5.00 7.41 16.09
CA LEU A 143 -3.97 6.42 16.44
C LEU A 143 -4.56 5.27 17.25
N GLY A 144 -4.31 4.04 16.81
CA GLY A 144 -4.79 2.84 17.49
C GLY A 144 -6.31 2.61 17.42
N MET A 145 -7.01 3.28 16.51
CA MET A 145 -8.43 3.01 16.24
C MET A 145 -8.60 1.83 15.28
N ASP A 146 -9.68 1.09 15.44
CA ASP A 146 -10.04 0.03 14.51
C ASP A 146 -10.34 0.61 13.12
N CYS A 147 -9.89 -0.07 12.07
CA CYS A 147 -10.05 0.38 10.69
C CYS A 147 -11.52 0.63 10.31
N LYS A 148 -12.46 -0.15 10.84
CA LYS A 148 -13.90 0.03 10.63
C LYS A 148 -14.41 1.34 11.24
N GLU A 149 -13.87 1.75 12.38
CA GLU A 149 -14.23 3.01 13.02
C GLU A 149 -13.67 4.22 12.28
N VAL A 150 -12.52 4.05 11.62
CA VAL A 150 -11.88 5.11 10.82
C VAL A 150 -12.58 5.32 9.49
N ILE A 151 -12.95 4.24 8.80
CA ILE A 151 -13.51 4.29 7.44
C ILE A 151 -15.01 4.61 7.45
N CYS A 152 -15.74 4.22 8.48
CA CYS A 152 -17.19 4.34 8.54
C CYS A 152 -17.71 5.68 9.13
N LYS A 153 -16.85 6.69 9.24
CA LYS A 153 -17.24 8.07 9.61
C LYS A 153 -17.44 8.93 8.38
#